data_a1792cb6be8bdadcaa179686f59a82b7
#
_entry.id   a1792cb6be8bdadcaa179686f59a82b7
#
_cell.length_a   1.000
_cell.length_b   1.000
_cell.length_c   1.000
_cell.angle_alpha   90.00
_cell.angle_beta   90.00
_cell.angle_gamma   90.00
#
_symmetry.space_group_name_H-M   'P 1'
#
loop_
_entity.id
_entity.type
_entity.pdbx_description
1 polymer ?
#
loop_
_entity_poly.entity_id
_entity_poly.type
_entity_poly.pdbx_seq_one_letter_code
_entity_poly.pdbx_strand_id
1 'polypeptide(L)'
;MLLEKIWITPLKDVIKNMNLNLSQLSLRILVFSIVFSLLPLLVEVSPIEYSGASLQAADDDKKKKKRRRVKVPSKKAQRILQALQPILEQELWDEALAMLAPIGDRESKFTSTDRSKMYYYFGYIHFSNEKYLLAEKAYRDLMSEPDSNDQERLNALYSLAQLSYIREDYRGSVDYLLEWLGLEELPSPEAYALLSQTYYQLEDFKSSVKNIEIAIEMQESRDIPITRPILDEDGNETGETEETGETKKGVAKENHYLLKMALFSELKRDLDVLPIYEVLVQHYPKKQYWTQLSGLYGQKDRPMDQMGALEAAYDDGLLDKQREFTALSQLLFMFENPRKAANVLQDGFNKKVIKEEEKTLKALAQYWHASKELSKAKPYYKKAAKLSKEGELYIFLGQVHFGLDEFSDAREAIKLGLKKGKLKDEAGAHMLLGQILFENQEWDSAILSFRECIDVAEKQYSVKKKKQKDKDKQKDKKKKAQDQARKWITYTEGEEERVEALKLKRKALGI
;
A
#
# COMPACT_ATOMS: atom_id res chain seq x y z
N MET A 1 -26.70 13.20 11.53
CA MET A 1 -26.41 14.31 12.48
C MET A 1 -26.69 13.99 13.96
N LEU A 2 -27.58 13.07 14.33
CA LEU A 2 -27.79 12.67 15.74
C LEU A 2 -26.86 11.52 16.18
N LEU A 3 -26.42 10.66 15.29
CA LEU A 3 -25.50 9.55 15.56
C LEU A 3 -24.03 9.98 15.80
N GLU A 4 -23.60 11.10 15.24
CA GLU A 4 -22.25 11.64 15.47
C GLU A 4 -22.03 12.17 16.90
N LYS A 5 -23.07 12.65 17.58
CA LYS A 5 -22.95 13.24 18.92
C LYS A 5 -22.94 12.21 20.07
N ILE A 6 -23.40 10.99 19.84
CA ILE A 6 -23.54 9.98 20.91
C ILE A 6 -22.25 9.15 21.07
N TRP A 7 -21.42 9.02 20.02
CA TRP A 7 -20.29 8.07 20.01
C TRP A 7 -18.89 8.69 19.96
N ILE A 8 -18.75 9.96 19.57
CA ILE A 8 -17.41 10.60 19.40
C ILE A 8 -16.90 11.22 20.71
N THR A 9 -17.76 11.58 21.64
CA THR A 9 -17.36 12.23 22.90
C THR A 9 -16.70 11.26 23.91
N PRO A 10 -17.17 10.03 24.12
CA PRO A 10 -16.50 9.07 25.00
C PRO A 10 -15.15 8.59 24.45
N LEU A 11 -15.01 8.52 23.12
CA LEU A 11 -13.78 8.04 22.49
C LEU A 11 -12.59 9.00 22.65
N LYS A 12 -12.85 10.32 22.68
CA LYS A 12 -11.80 11.33 22.89
C LYS A 12 -11.18 11.29 24.29
N ASP A 13 -11.96 10.93 25.28
CA ASP A 13 -11.49 10.84 26.68
C ASP A 13 -10.74 9.53 26.94
N VAL A 14 -11.09 8.44 26.25
CA VAL A 14 -10.35 7.17 26.29
C VAL A 14 -9.00 7.31 25.58
N ILE A 15 -8.95 8.02 24.46
CA ILE A 15 -7.70 8.25 23.70
C ILE A 15 -6.70 9.11 24.47
N LYS A 16 -7.18 10.03 25.31
CA LYS A 16 -6.33 10.94 26.10
C LYS A 16 -5.61 10.27 27.28
N ASN A 17 -6.12 9.13 27.73
CA ASN A 17 -5.59 8.39 28.90
C ASN A 17 -4.75 7.15 28.54
N MET A 18 -4.61 6.82 27.25
CA MET A 18 -3.81 5.68 26.80
C MET A 18 -2.53 6.16 26.11
N ASN A 19 -1.39 5.96 26.77
CA ASN A 19 -0.03 6.11 26.19
C ASN A 19 0.22 5.02 25.13
N LEU A 20 -0.51 5.04 24.01
CA LEU A 20 -0.38 4.07 22.94
C LEU A 20 0.42 4.65 21.76
N ASN A 21 1.36 3.86 21.27
CA ASN A 21 2.17 4.15 20.09
C ASN A 21 1.24 4.41 18.87
N LEU A 22 1.43 5.53 18.20
CA LEU A 22 0.60 6.00 17.06
C LEU A 22 0.39 4.95 15.94
N SER A 23 1.27 3.96 15.81
CA SER A 23 1.15 2.86 14.85
C SER A 23 0.07 1.82 15.22
N GLN A 24 -0.11 1.55 16.51
CA GLN A 24 -1.14 0.62 16.97
C GLN A 24 -2.53 1.26 17.01
N LEU A 25 -2.60 2.57 17.26
CA LEU A 25 -3.87 3.30 17.27
C LEU A 25 -4.47 3.41 15.86
N SER A 26 -3.66 3.66 14.85
CA SER A 26 -4.10 3.72 13.45
C SER A 26 -4.61 2.38 12.93
N LEU A 27 -4.01 1.27 13.37
CA LEU A 27 -4.42 -0.08 12.98
C LEU A 27 -5.75 -0.47 13.66
N ARG A 28 -5.93 -0.15 14.95
CA ARG A 28 -7.18 -0.41 15.68
C ARG A 28 -8.36 0.42 15.17
N ILE A 29 -8.14 1.67 14.81
CA ILE A 29 -9.15 2.53 14.16
C ILE A 29 -9.49 2.00 12.76
N LEU A 30 -8.52 1.50 12.01
CA LEU A 30 -8.74 0.87 10.70
C LEU A 30 -9.57 -0.41 10.84
N VAL A 31 -9.27 -1.26 11.81
CA VAL A 31 -10.01 -2.50 12.11
C VAL A 31 -11.46 -2.17 12.54
N PHE A 32 -11.65 -1.15 13.37
CA PHE A 32 -12.99 -0.73 13.81
C PHE A 32 -13.83 -0.18 12.63
N SER A 33 -13.21 0.58 11.73
CA SER A 33 -13.90 1.08 10.53
C SER A 33 -14.17 -0.03 9.50
N ILE A 34 -13.32 -1.04 9.41
CA ILE A 34 -13.50 -2.20 8.51
C ILE A 34 -14.63 -3.09 9.02
N VAL A 35 -14.69 -3.36 10.33
CA VAL A 35 -15.80 -4.15 10.93
C VAL A 35 -17.13 -3.42 10.77
N PHE A 36 -17.16 -2.08 10.86
CA PHE A 36 -18.37 -1.28 10.67
C PHE A 36 -18.78 -1.11 9.21
N SER A 37 -17.84 -1.11 8.26
CA SER A 37 -18.12 -1.04 6.81
C SER A 37 -18.58 -2.38 6.22
N LEU A 38 -18.46 -3.47 6.98
CA LEU A 38 -18.94 -4.81 6.58
C LEU A 38 -20.43 -5.04 6.87
N LEU A 39 -21.08 -4.14 7.64
CA LEU A 39 -22.54 -4.23 7.87
C LEU A 39 -23.39 -4.18 6.59
N PRO A 40 -23.06 -3.38 5.56
CA PRO A 40 -23.86 -3.35 4.31
C PRO A 40 -23.71 -4.60 3.43
N LEU A 41 -22.67 -5.42 3.61
CA LEU A 41 -22.43 -6.61 2.80
C LEU A 41 -23.26 -7.85 3.23
N LEU A 42 -24.05 -7.70 4.29
CA LEU A 42 -24.99 -8.74 4.73
C LEU A 42 -26.32 -8.75 3.94
N VAL A 43 -26.49 -7.83 2.97
CA VAL A 43 -27.78 -7.62 2.26
C VAL A 43 -27.69 -7.97 0.79
N GLU A 44 -27.17 -9.13 0.45
CA GLU A 44 -27.59 -9.82 -0.76
C GLU A 44 -28.24 -11.15 -0.40
N VAL A 45 -29.41 -11.07 0.21
CA VAL A 45 -30.35 -12.18 0.22
C VAL A 45 -31.21 -12.04 -1.02
N SER A 46 -30.62 -12.20 -2.18
CA SER A 46 -31.39 -12.57 -3.36
C SER A 46 -31.96 -13.97 -3.09
N PRO A 47 -33.23 -14.24 -3.40
CA PRO A 47 -33.71 -15.61 -3.43
C PRO A 47 -32.85 -16.33 -4.48
N ILE A 48 -31.91 -17.14 -4.02
CA ILE A 48 -31.02 -17.90 -4.89
C ILE A 48 -31.90 -18.89 -5.65
N GLU A 49 -32.26 -18.57 -6.89
CA GLU A 49 -32.67 -19.59 -7.86
C GLU A 49 -31.39 -20.41 -8.16
N TYR A 50 -31.33 -21.57 -7.53
CA TYR A 50 -30.35 -22.57 -7.87
C TYR A 50 -30.67 -23.12 -9.25
N SER A 51 -30.07 -22.57 -10.30
CA SER A 51 -29.92 -23.28 -11.59
C SER A 51 -28.87 -24.39 -11.35
N GLY A 52 -29.32 -25.61 -11.36
CA GLY A 52 -28.49 -26.78 -11.13
C GLY A 52 -27.41 -26.97 -12.21
N ALA A 53 -26.21 -26.48 -11.94
CA ALA A 53 -25.02 -26.91 -12.65
C ALA A 53 -24.40 -28.06 -11.87
N SER A 54 -24.50 -29.25 -12.44
CA SER A 54 -23.89 -30.49 -11.92
C SER A 54 -22.37 -30.40 -12.01
N LEU A 55 -21.70 -30.19 -10.89
CA LEU A 55 -20.28 -30.49 -10.76
C LEU A 55 -20.13 -31.94 -10.29
N GLN A 56 -19.48 -32.75 -11.11
CA GLN A 56 -19.03 -34.10 -10.71
C GLN A 56 -17.99 -33.94 -9.59
N ALA A 57 -18.41 -34.25 -8.37
CA ALA A 57 -17.51 -34.35 -7.22
C ALA A 57 -17.00 -35.79 -7.08
N ALA A 58 -15.72 -35.86 -6.80
CA ALA A 58 -15.03 -37.11 -6.45
C ALA A 58 -15.69 -37.80 -5.26
N ASP A 59 -15.78 -39.09 -5.40
CA ASP A 59 -16.34 -40.08 -4.49
C ASP A 59 -15.53 -40.14 -3.20
N ASP A 60 -16.16 -39.78 -2.08
CA ASP A 60 -15.66 -40.14 -0.76
C ASP A 60 -16.82 -40.45 0.18
N ASP A 61 -16.70 -41.61 0.80
CA ASP A 61 -17.69 -42.37 1.56
C ASP A 61 -18.26 -41.59 2.77
N LYS A 62 -19.16 -40.63 2.57
CA LYS A 62 -19.96 -40.01 3.64
C LYS A 62 -21.36 -40.63 3.63
N LYS A 63 -21.73 -41.32 4.72
CA LYS A 63 -23.06 -41.81 4.99
C LYS A 63 -24.12 -40.80 4.57
N LYS A 64 -24.81 -41.03 3.43
CA LYS A 64 -25.94 -40.23 2.95
C LYS A 64 -27.02 -40.18 4.05
N LYS A 65 -27.14 -39.06 4.76
CA LYS A 65 -28.32 -38.79 5.61
C LYS A 65 -29.55 -38.82 4.72
N LYS A 66 -30.60 -39.60 5.10
CA LYS A 66 -31.88 -39.63 4.41
C LYS A 66 -32.47 -38.23 4.38
N ARG A 67 -32.47 -37.56 3.20
CA ARG A 67 -33.16 -36.28 3.02
C ARG A 67 -34.66 -36.47 3.27
N ARG A 68 -35.28 -35.51 3.97
CA ARG A 68 -36.75 -35.47 4.20
C ARG A 68 -37.41 -35.31 2.83
N ARG A 69 -38.53 -36.04 2.61
CA ARG A 69 -39.35 -35.85 1.42
C ARG A 69 -39.89 -34.41 1.38
N VAL A 70 -39.59 -33.69 0.31
CA VAL A 70 -40.11 -32.33 0.11
C VAL A 70 -41.62 -32.41 -0.07
N LYS A 71 -42.37 -31.89 0.88
CA LYS A 71 -43.84 -31.74 0.77
C LYS A 71 -44.11 -30.48 -0.03
N VAL A 72 -45.11 -30.53 -0.92
CA VAL A 72 -45.54 -29.42 -1.71
C VAL A 72 -46.58 -28.62 -0.95
N PRO A 73 -46.54 -27.27 -0.94
CA PRO A 73 -47.58 -26.44 -0.36
C PRO A 73 -48.97 -26.72 -0.97
N SER A 74 -50.01 -26.50 -0.18
CA SER A 74 -51.37 -26.61 -0.70
C SER A 74 -51.66 -25.68 -1.88
N LYS A 75 -52.57 -26.06 -2.77
CA LYS A 75 -52.94 -25.23 -3.91
C LYS A 75 -53.35 -23.80 -3.50
N LYS A 76 -53.95 -23.64 -2.32
CA LYS A 76 -54.36 -22.33 -1.78
C LYS A 76 -53.13 -21.51 -1.40
N ALA A 77 -52.15 -22.12 -0.70
CA ALA A 77 -50.92 -21.45 -0.34
C ALA A 77 -50.09 -21.09 -1.60
N GLN A 78 -50.01 -22.00 -2.58
CA GLN A 78 -49.27 -21.76 -3.82
C GLN A 78 -49.78 -20.51 -4.54
N ARG A 79 -51.10 -20.28 -4.60
CA ARG A 79 -51.66 -19.07 -5.21
C ARG A 79 -51.26 -17.80 -4.44
N ILE A 80 -51.21 -17.84 -3.12
CA ILE A 80 -50.77 -16.72 -2.28
C ILE A 80 -49.28 -16.46 -2.57
N LEU A 81 -48.43 -17.49 -2.55
CA LEU A 81 -47.00 -17.37 -2.78
C LEU A 81 -46.65 -16.88 -4.19
N GLN A 82 -47.39 -17.29 -5.22
CA GLN A 82 -47.22 -16.76 -6.57
C GLN A 82 -47.59 -15.26 -6.68
N ALA A 83 -48.66 -14.84 -5.99
CA ALA A 83 -49.04 -13.42 -5.97
C ALA A 83 -48.13 -12.56 -5.08
N LEU A 84 -47.33 -13.17 -4.19
CA LEU A 84 -46.40 -12.50 -3.29
C LEU A 84 -45.16 -11.95 -4.02
N GLN A 85 -44.68 -12.66 -5.05
CA GLN A 85 -43.40 -12.35 -5.71
C GLN A 85 -43.32 -10.88 -6.22
N PRO A 86 -44.27 -10.36 -7.03
CA PRO A 86 -44.19 -8.99 -7.49
C PRO A 86 -44.33 -7.93 -6.36
N ILE A 87 -44.88 -8.29 -5.23
CA ILE A 87 -45.01 -7.40 -4.07
C ILE A 87 -43.67 -7.33 -3.33
N LEU A 88 -42.93 -8.44 -3.22
CA LEU A 88 -41.59 -8.48 -2.68
C LEU A 88 -40.60 -7.70 -3.53
N GLU A 89 -40.69 -7.82 -4.87
CA GLU A 89 -39.85 -7.06 -5.82
C GLU A 89 -40.06 -5.55 -5.73
N GLN A 90 -41.27 -5.11 -5.33
CA GLN A 90 -41.58 -3.70 -5.08
C GLN A 90 -41.36 -3.25 -3.65
N GLU A 91 -40.81 -4.12 -2.78
CA GLU A 91 -40.55 -3.86 -1.37
C GLU A 91 -41.79 -3.41 -0.56
N LEU A 92 -42.96 -3.82 -0.98
CA LEU A 92 -44.24 -3.51 -0.30
C LEU A 92 -44.46 -4.41 0.91
N TRP A 93 -43.61 -4.23 1.93
CA TRP A 93 -43.49 -5.16 3.05
C TRP A 93 -44.78 -5.38 3.86
N ASP A 94 -45.54 -4.32 4.10
CA ASP A 94 -46.82 -4.43 4.90
C ASP A 94 -47.88 -5.17 4.09
N GLU A 95 -47.95 -4.98 2.74
CA GLU A 95 -48.87 -5.72 1.89
C GLU A 95 -48.47 -7.20 1.81
N ALA A 96 -47.16 -7.48 1.71
CA ALA A 96 -46.64 -8.84 1.70
C ALA A 96 -46.97 -9.59 3.00
N LEU A 97 -46.82 -8.94 4.18
CA LEU A 97 -47.17 -9.51 5.47
C LEU A 97 -48.69 -9.75 5.59
N ALA A 98 -49.52 -8.79 5.12
CA ALA A 98 -50.98 -8.93 5.18
C ALA A 98 -51.45 -10.12 4.29
N MET A 99 -50.82 -10.31 3.12
CA MET A 99 -51.14 -11.43 2.22
C MET A 99 -50.79 -12.77 2.81
N LEU A 100 -49.71 -12.87 3.59
CA LEU A 100 -49.25 -14.11 4.23
C LEU A 100 -49.99 -14.44 5.52
N ALA A 101 -50.50 -13.43 6.23
CA ALA A 101 -51.12 -13.57 7.56
C ALA A 101 -52.22 -14.67 7.64
N PRO A 102 -53.09 -14.85 6.62
CA PRO A 102 -54.12 -15.91 6.70
C PRO A 102 -53.58 -17.34 6.77
N ILE A 103 -52.33 -17.56 6.34
CA ILE A 103 -51.66 -18.90 6.42
C ILE A 103 -51.34 -19.24 7.87
N GLY A 104 -51.05 -18.22 8.69
CA GLY A 104 -50.70 -18.39 10.12
C GLY A 104 -51.88 -18.65 11.06
N ASP A 105 -53.09 -18.46 10.56
CA ASP A 105 -54.30 -18.69 11.37
C ASP A 105 -54.46 -20.20 11.66
N ARG A 106 -54.44 -20.57 12.93
CA ARG A 106 -54.56 -21.97 13.38
C ARG A 106 -55.92 -22.60 13.09
N GLU A 107 -56.94 -21.79 12.92
CA GLU A 107 -58.31 -22.24 12.55
C GLU A 107 -58.40 -22.48 11.02
N SER A 108 -57.44 -22.01 10.27
CA SER A 108 -57.36 -22.19 8.84
C SER A 108 -56.92 -23.61 8.48
N LYS A 109 -57.39 -24.12 7.31
CA LYS A 109 -57.02 -25.45 6.80
C LYS A 109 -55.65 -25.50 6.14
N PHE A 110 -54.71 -24.63 6.53
CA PHE A 110 -53.35 -24.64 6.03
C PHE A 110 -52.50 -25.71 6.73
N THR A 111 -51.60 -26.34 5.95
CA THR A 111 -50.72 -27.41 6.44
C THR A 111 -49.50 -26.86 7.14
N SER A 112 -48.77 -27.73 7.86
CA SER A 112 -47.46 -27.37 8.42
C SER A 112 -46.46 -26.91 7.38
N THR A 113 -46.49 -27.50 6.16
CA THR A 113 -45.69 -27.07 5.01
C THR A 113 -46.07 -25.63 4.57
N ASP A 114 -47.35 -25.29 4.59
CA ASP A 114 -47.81 -23.94 4.23
C ASP A 114 -47.31 -22.89 5.23
N ARG A 115 -47.42 -23.22 6.53
CA ARG A 115 -46.92 -22.37 7.62
C ARG A 115 -45.40 -22.23 7.61
N SER A 116 -44.68 -23.31 7.29
CA SER A 116 -43.22 -23.25 7.09
C SER A 116 -42.81 -22.21 6.04
N LYS A 117 -43.50 -22.21 4.87
CA LYS A 117 -43.30 -21.21 3.84
C LYS A 117 -43.63 -19.80 4.30
N MET A 118 -44.75 -19.64 5.00
CA MET A 118 -45.13 -18.33 5.56
C MET A 118 -44.07 -17.80 6.53
N TYR A 119 -43.61 -18.62 7.46
CA TYR A 119 -42.57 -18.21 8.42
C TYR A 119 -41.23 -17.86 7.72
N TYR A 120 -40.88 -18.59 6.66
CA TYR A 120 -39.71 -18.26 5.86
C TYR A 120 -39.80 -16.84 5.28
N TYR A 121 -40.94 -16.51 4.63
CA TYR A 121 -41.13 -15.18 4.08
C TYR A 121 -41.29 -14.11 5.16
N PHE A 122 -41.92 -14.40 6.26
CA PHE A 122 -41.97 -13.48 7.40
C PHE A 122 -40.57 -13.16 7.95
N GLY A 123 -39.73 -14.18 8.08
CA GLY A 123 -38.35 -14.01 8.45
C GLY A 123 -37.60 -13.09 7.48
N TYR A 124 -37.73 -13.39 6.18
CA TYR A 124 -37.12 -12.57 5.12
C TYR A 124 -37.60 -11.12 5.12
N ILE A 125 -38.93 -10.89 5.12
CA ILE A 125 -39.51 -9.54 5.09
C ILE A 125 -39.11 -8.73 6.34
N HIS A 126 -39.17 -9.35 7.51
CA HIS A 126 -38.77 -8.68 8.73
C HIS A 126 -37.27 -8.40 8.80
N PHE A 127 -36.44 -9.29 8.25
CA PHE A 127 -35.01 -9.08 8.14
C PHE A 127 -34.69 -7.90 7.22
N SER A 128 -35.27 -7.88 6.01
CA SER A 128 -35.12 -6.80 5.04
C SER A 128 -35.62 -5.45 5.53
N ASN A 129 -36.63 -5.46 6.43
CA ASN A 129 -37.18 -4.26 7.06
C ASN A 129 -36.54 -3.95 8.45
N GLU A 130 -35.35 -4.51 8.72
CA GLU A 130 -34.57 -4.31 9.96
C GLU A 130 -35.33 -4.63 11.27
N LYS A 131 -36.47 -5.34 11.19
CA LYS A 131 -37.25 -5.79 12.33
C LYS A 131 -36.67 -7.11 12.89
N TYR A 132 -35.41 -7.08 13.30
CA TYR A 132 -34.61 -8.27 13.61
C TYR A 132 -35.24 -9.21 14.67
N LEU A 133 -35.91 -8.68 15.71
CA LEU A 133 -36.59 -9.52 16.70
C LEU A 133 -37.75 -10.30 16.10
N LEU A 134 -38.47 -9.72 15.14
CA LEU A 134 -39.58 -10.38 14.45
C LEU A 134 -39.04 -11.41 13.45
N ALA A 135 -37.97 -11.09 12.77
CA ALA A 135 -37.28 -12.01 11.88
C ALA A 135 -36.78 -13.25 12.63
N GLU A 136 -36.11 -13.05 13.77
CA GLU A 136 -35.64 -14.15 14.61
C GLU A 136 -36.79 -15.05 15.07
N LYS A 137 -37.90 -14.46 15.54
CA LYS A 137 -39.11 -15.21 15.94
C LYS A 137 -39.62 -16.04 14.75
N ALA A 138 -39.77 -15.44 13.59
CA ALA A 138 -40.30 -16.14 12.42
C ALA A 138 -39.39 -17.33 11.99
N TYR A 139 -38.09 -17.17 12.00
CA TYR A 139 -37.17 -18.28 11.69
C TYR A 139 -37.17 -19.38 12.75
N ARG A 140 -37.33 -19.04 14.05
CA ARG A 140 -37.51 -20.02 15.11
C ARG A 140 -38.85 -20.77 14.99
N ASP A 141 -39.93 -20.06 14.63
CA ASP A 141 -41.23 -20.67 14.36
C ASP A 141 -41.15 -21.62 13.15
N LEU A 142 -40.41 -21.24 12.07
CA LEU A 142 -40.13 -22.14 10.97
C LEU A 142 -39.41 -23.41 11.40
N MET A 143 -38.39 -23.28 12.26
CA MET A 143 -37.61 -24.41 12.76
C MET A 143 -38.46 -25.36 13.58
N SER A 144 -39.56 -24.90 14.21
CA SER A 144 -40.49 -25.70 14.99
C SER A 144 -41.54 -26.44 14.17
N GLU A 145 -41.74 -26.07 12.87
CA GLU A 145 -42.67 -26.73 11.98
C GLU A 145 -42.17 -28.12 11.58
N PRO A 146 -42.96 -29.21 11.82
CA PRO A 146 -42.51 -30.58 11.59
C PRO A 146 -42.25 -30.92 10.08
N ASP A 147 -42.96 -30.21 9.20
CA ASP A 147 -42.88 -30.42 7.74
C ASP A 147 -42.02 -29.36 7.03
N SER A 148 -41.24 -28.60 7.76
CA SER A 148 -40.21 -27.74 7.15
C SER A 148 -39.19 -28.57 6.38
N ASN A 149 -38.85 -28.18 5.14
CA ASN A 149 -37.85 -28.90 4.35
C ASN A 149 -36.42 -28.57 4.81
N ASP A 150 -35.48 -29.41 4.42
CA ASP A 150 -34.08 -29.26 4.85
C ASP A 150 -33.47 -27.94 4.36
N GLN A 151 -33.83 -27.46 3.15
CA GLN A 151 -33.32 -26.18 2.61
C GLN A 151 -33.85 -24.96 3.38
N GLU A 152 -35.15 -24.96 3.72
CA GLU A 152 -35.73 -23.90 4.55
C GLU A 152 -35.07 -23.83 5.93
N ARG A 153 -34.78 -25.00 6.52
CA ARG A 153 -34.08 -25.07 7.81
C ARG A 153 -32.65 -24.56 7.72
N LEU A 154 -31.93 -24.92 6.65
CA LEU A 154 -30.60 -24.41 6.39
C LEU A 154 -30.61 -22.88 6.24
N ASN A 155 -31.53 -22.34 5.43
CA ASN A 155 -31.66 -20.90 5.26
C ASN A 155 -31.99 -20.20 6.59
N ALA A 156 -32.91 -20.79 7.39
CA ALA A 156 -33.27 -20.26 8.69
C ALA A 156 -32.09 -20.28 9.68
N LEU A 157 -31.31 -21.36 9.73
CA LEU A 157 -30.09 -21.45 10.56
C LEU A 157 -29.07 -20.39 10.23
N TYR A 158 -28.81 -20.19 8.92
CA TYR A 158 -27.88 -19.15 8.50
C TYR A 158 -28.37 -17.74 8.84
N SER A 159 -29.68 -17.47 8.62
CA SER A 159 -30.29 -16.20 8.99
C SER A 159 -30.30 -15.98 10.51
N LEU A 160 -30.55 -17.02 11.29
CA LEU A 160 -30.47 -16.94 12.77
C LEU A 160 -29.03 -16.65 13.24
N ALA A 161 -28.03 -17.21 12.58
CA ALA A 161 -26.64 -16.92 12.86
C ALA A 161 -26.32 -15.44 12.61
N GLN A 162 -26.75 -14.89 11.45
CA GLN A 162 -26.60 -13.47 11.13
C GLN A 162 -27.32 -12.57 12.11
N LEU A 163 -28.57 -12.89 12.48
CA LEU A 163 -29.35 -12.13 13.45
C LEU A 163 -28.70 -12.15 14.84
N SER A 164 -28.19 -13.30 15.27
CA SER A 164 -27.47 -13.42 16.54
C SER A 164 -26.20 -12.56 16.51
N TYR A 165 -25.46 -12.53 15.40
CA TYR A 165 -24.29 -11.67 15.22
C TYR A 165 -24.66 -10.17 15.33
N ILE A 166 -25.71 -9.74 14.61
CA ILE A 166 -26.20 -8.35 14.64
C ILE A 166 -26.61 -7.91 16.05
N ARG A 167 -27.16 -8.84 16.83
CA ARG A 167 -27.59 -8.59 18.21
C ARG A 167 -26.47 -8.81 19.24
N GLU A 168 -25.25 -8.99 18.81
CA GLU A 168 -24.07 -9.21 19.65
C GLU A 168 -24.14 -10.52 20.48
N ASP A 169 -25.08 -11.44 20.16
CA ASP A 169 -25.08 -12.79 20.68
C ASP A 169 -24.11 -13.67 19.86
N TYR A 170 -22.82 -13.40 20.01
CA TYR A 170 -21.78 -14.06 19.24
C TYR A 170 -21.70 -15.57 19.52
N ARG A 171 -22.02 -16.02 20.75
CA ARG A 171 -22.05 -17.46 21.05
C ARG A 171 -23.18 -18.16 20.32
N GLY A 172 -24.39 -17.59 20.37
CA GLY A 172 -25.52 -18.10 19.60
C GLY A 172 -25.24 -18.11 18.10
N SER A 173 -24.55 -17.08 17.56
CA SER A 173 -24.14 -17.04 16.15
C SER A 173 -23.18 -18.19 15.80
N VAL A 174 -22.18 -18.48 16.64
CA VAL A 174 -21.27 -19.63 16.44
C VAL A 174 -22.06 -20.95 16.44
N ASP A 175 -22.95 -21.14 17.40
CA ASP A 175 -23.71 -22.39 17.52
C ASP A 175 -24.55 -22.63 16.26
N TYR A 176 -25.29 -21.62 15.76
CA TYR A 176 -26.06 -21.72 14.53
C TYR A 176 -25.18 -21.96 13.29
N LEU A 177 -24.04 -21.30 13.18
CA LEU A 177 -23.11 -21.49 12.07
C LEU A 177 -22.50 -22.90 12.06
N LEU A 178 -22.12 -23.43 13.23
CA LEU A 178 -21.57 -24.78 13.31
C LEU A 178 -22.63 -25.83 13.01
N GLU A 179 -23.88 -25.64 13.45
CA GLU A 179 -25.01 -26.51 13.08
C GLU A 179 -25.24 -26.46 11.57
N TRP A 180 -25.25 -25.27 10.97
CA TRP A 180 -25.42 -25.06 9.54
C TRP A 180 -24.32 -25.74 8.75
N LEU A 181 -23.03 -25.53 9.11
CA LEU A 181 -21.86 -26.17 8.47
C LEU A 181 -21.88 -27.70 8.58
N GLY A 182 -22.51 -28.25 9.64
CA GLY A 182 -22.68 -29.68 9.81
C GLY A 182 -23.75 -30.28 8.90
N LEU A 183 -24.64 -29.47 8.35
CA LEU A 183 -25.76 -29.89 7.53
C LEU A 183 -25.58 -29.53 6.03
N GLU A 184 -24.89 -28.44 5.74
CA GLU A 184 -24.64 -27.94 4.38
C GLU A 184 -23.60 -28.83 3.69
N GLU A 185 -23.94 -29.33 2.49
CA GLU A 185 -23.03 -30.18 1.69
C GLU A 185 -21.94 -29.36 1.00
N LEU A 186 -22.26 -28.13 0.59
CA LEU A 186 -21.37 -27.23 -0.14
C LEU A 186 -21.32 -25.84 0.56
N PRO A 187 -20.64 -25.75 1.68
CA PRO A 187 -20.58 -24.51 2.44
C PRO A 187 -19.99 -23.36 1.60
N SER A 188 -20.51 -22.16 1.77
CA SER A 188 -19.99 -20.98 1.09
C SER A 188 -18.78 -20.36 1.82
N PRO A 189 -17.86 -19.67 1.13
CA PRO A 189 -16.79 -18.90 1.77
C PRO A 189 -17.32 -17.85 2.74
N GLU A 190 -18.48 -17.28 2.45
CA GLU A 190 -19.14 -16.28 3.28
C GLU A 190 -19.51 -16.81 4.66
N ALA A 191 -19.92 -18.06 4.75
CA ALA A 191 -20.24 -18.69 6.05
C ALA A 191 -18.99 -18.82 6.94
N TYR A 192 -17.87 -19.24 6.36
CA TYR A 192 -16.59 -19.28 7.07
C TYR A 192 -16.08 -17.88 7.43
N ALA A 193 -16.28 -16.89 6.57
CA ALA A 193 -15.94 -15.51 6.88
C ALA A 193 -16.78 -14.95 8.04
N LEU A 194 -18.09 -15.21 8.06
CA LEU A 194 -18.96 -14.83 9.17
C LEU A 194 -18.56 -15.53 10.47
N LEU A 195 -18.25 -16.83 10.40
CA LEU A 195 -17.78 -17.58 11.57
C LEU A 195 -16.44 -17.02 12.08
N SER A 196 -15.54 -16.64 11.19
CA SER A 196 -14.29 -15.97 11.56
C SER A 196 -14.55 -14.63 12.25
N GLN A 197 -15.43 -13.79 11.70
CA GLN A 197 -15.81 -12.51 12.32
C GLN A 197 -16.43 -12.72 13.70
N THR A 198 -17.26 -13.74 13.85
CA THR A 198 -17.89 -14.08 15.13
C THR A 198 -16.87 -14.51 16.17
N TYR A 199 -15.91 -15.34 15.81
CA TYR A 199 -14.79 -15.71 16.68
C TYR A 199 -13.89 -14.51 17.02
N TYR A 200 -13.70 -13.56 16.09
CA TYR A 200 -12.99 -12.31 16.37
C TYR A 200 -13.63 -11.52 17.49
N GLN A 201 -14.96 -11.39 17.47
CA GLN A 201 -15.72 -10.70 18.52
C GLN A 201 -15.65 -11.42 19.89
N LEU A 202 -15.48 -12.74 19.87
CA LEU A 202 -15.27 -13.56 21.06
C LEU A 202 -13.79 -13.59 21.51
N GLU A 203 -12.91 -12.84 20.84
CA GLU A 203 -11.46 -12.82 21.08
C GLU A 203 -10.77 -14.20 20.90
N ASP A 204 -11.46 -15.18 20.28
CA ASP A 204 -10.85 -16.44 19.87
C ASP A 204 -10.17 -16.25 18.50
N PHE A 205 -9.04 -15.54 18.53
CA PHE A 205 -8.29 -15.20 17.31
C PHE A 205 -7.74 -16.43 16.58
N LYS A 206 -7.49 -17.54 17.27
CA LYS A 206 -7.01 -18.79 16.65
C LYS A 206 -8.09 -19.44 15.77
N SER A 207 -9.29 -19.58 16.32
CA SER A 207 -10.44 -20.08 15.55
C SER A 207 -10.82 -19.14 14.42
N SER A 208 -10.73 -17.83 14.67
CA SER A 208 -10.97 -16.80 13.66
C SER A 208 -10.01 -16.93 12.48
N VAL A 209 -8.68 -17.02 12.71
CA VAL A 209 -7.67 -17.22 11.64
C VAL A 209 -7.98 -18.47 10.84
N LYS A 210 -8.25 -19.60 11.49
CA LYS A 210 -8.54 -20.85 10.81
C LYS A 210 -9.72 -20.71 9.82
N ASN A 211 -10.78 -20.04 10.25
CA ASN A 211 -11.98 -19.91 9.41
C ASN A 211 -11.80 -18.90 8.28
N ILE A 212 -11.10 -17.78 8.49
CA ILE A 212 -10.84 -16.84 7.40
C ILE A 212 -9.87 -17.43 6.36
N GLU A 213 -8.92 -18.27 6.78
CA GLU A 213 -8.04 -18.98 5.84
C GLU A 213 -8.81 -19.94 4.97
N ILE A 214 -9.77 -20.70 5.52
CA ILE A 214 -10.66 -21.55 4.73
C ILE A 214 -11.46 -20.71 3.72
N ALA A 215 -12.05 -19.59 4.15
CA ALA A 215 -12.81 -18.71 3.26
C ALA A 215 -11.98 -18.17 2.11
N ILE A 216 -10.74 -17.76 2.37
CA ILE A 216 -9.80 -17.27 1.36
C ILE A 216 -9.42 -18.40 0.40
N GLU A 217 -9.00 -19.56 0.91
CA GLU A 217 -8.59 -20.71 0.11
C GLU A 217 -9.71 -21.18 -0.82
N MET A 218 -10.95 -21.24 -0.34
CA MET A 218 -12.11 -21.59 -1.15
C MET A 218 -12.34 -20.61 -2.30
N GLN A 219 -12.06 -19.33 -2.14
CA GLN A 219 -12.20 -18.32 -3.19
C GLN A 219 -11.04 -18.38 -4.19
N GLU A 220 -9.81 -18.54 -3.69
CA GLU A 220 -8.60 -18.58 -4.52
C GLU A 220 -8.47 -19.89 -5.31
N SER A 221 -9.03 -21.01 -4.81
CA SER A 221 -9.00 -22.30 -5.51
C SER A 221 -9.95 -22.38 -6.70
N ARG A 222 -10.94 -21.48 -6.80
CA ARG A 222 -11.90 -21.48 -7.91
C ARG A 222 -11.22 -21.12 -9.22
N ASP A 223 -11.58 -21.85 -10.28
CA ASP A 223 -11.25 -21.47 -11.65
C ASP A 223 -12.36 -20.58 -12.20
N ILE A 224 -12.00 -19.35 -12.55
CA ILE A 224 -12.92 -18.33 -13.08
C ILE A 224 -12.66 -18.22 -14.58
N PRO A 225 -13.69 -18.39 -15.45
CA PRO A 225 -13.55 -18.17 -16.88
C PRO A 225 -13.02 -16.77 -17.18
N ILE A 226 -12.08 -16.67 -18.12
CA ILE A 226 -11.63 -15.40 -18.66
C ILE A 226 -12.60 -15.00 -19.76
N THR A 227 -13.23 -13.84 -19.61
CA THR A 227 -14.14 -13.26 -20.59
C THR A 227 -13.46 -12.11 -21.30
N ARG A 228 -13.82 -11.89 -22.56
CA ARG A 228 -13.45 -10.70 -23.32
C ARG A 228 -14.72 -9.95 -23.76
N PRO A 229 -14.67 -8.61 -23.87
CA PRO A 229 -15.81 -7.84 -24.37
C PRO A 229 -16.11 -8.21 -25.83
N ILE A 230 -17.40 -8.26 -26.17
CA ILE A 230 -17.86 -8.40 -27.56
C ILE A 230 -17.88 -6.98 -28.14
N LEU A 231 -17.23 -6.82 -29.30
CA LEU A 231 -17.21 -5.55 -30.02
C LEU A 231 -18.28 -5.52 -31.12
N ASP A 232 -18.87 -4.36 -31.36
CA ASP A 232 -19.76 -4.12 -32.51
C ASP A 232 -18.97 -4.01 -33.84
N GLU A 233 -19.65 -3.80 -34.95
CA GLU A 233 -19.04 -3.66 -36.28
C GLU A 233 -18.10 -2.44 -36.37
N ASP A 234 -18.29 -1.44 -35.51
CA ASP A 234 -17.47 -0.22 -35.44
C ASP A 234 -16.29 -0.35 -34.45
N GLY A 235 -16.18 -1.49 -33.73
CA GLY A 235 -15.10 -1.75 -32.77
C GLY A 235 -15.37 -1.22 -31.36
N ASN A 236 -16.59 -0.81 -31.03
CA ASN A 236 -16.97 -0.39 -29.68
C ASN A 236 -17.45 -1.59 -28.86
N GLU A 237 -17.25 -1.52 -27.53
CA GLU A 237 -17.77 -2.56 -26.62
C GLU A 237 -19.31 -2.55 -26.57
N THR A 238 -19.93 -3.70 -26.83
CA THR A 238 -21.40 -3.85 -26.79
C THR A 238 -21.96 -3.92 -25.37
N GLY A 239 -21.11 -4.07 -24.36
CA GLY A 239 -21.49 -4.35 -22.97
C GLY A 239 -21.70 -5.84 -22.68
N GLU A 240 -21.66 -6.70 -23.71
CA GLU A 240 -21.69 -8.15 -23.56
C GLU A 240 -20.27 -8.73 -23.55
N THR A 241 -20.11 -9.91 -22.95
CA THR A 241 -18.80 -10.60 -22.89
C THR A 241 -18.95 -12.04 -23.37
N GLU A 242 -17.90 -12.58 -23.99
CA GLU A 242 -17.79 -13.99 -24.34
C GLU A 242 -16.64 -14.67 -23.59
N GLU A 243 -16.79 -15.95 -23.30
CA GLU A 243 -15.72 -16.73 -22.64
C GLU A 243 -14.62 -17.05 -23.65
N THR A 244 -13.36 -16.84 -23.23
CA THR A 244 -12.19 -17.14 -24.08
C THR A 244 -11.84 -18.63 -24.10
N GLY A 245 -12.47 -19.45 -23.26
CA GLY A 245 -12.11 -20.85 -23.00
C GLY A 245 -10.93 -21.03 -22.04
N GLU A 246 -10.31 -19.94 -21.60
CA GLU A 246 -9.25 -19.95 -20.58
C GLU A 246 -9.83 -19.64 -19.20
N THR A 247 -9.13 -20.10 -18.15
CA THR A 247 -9.50 -19.80 -16.76
C THR A 247 -8.36 -19.14 -16.03
N LYS A 248 -8.70 -18.32 -15.02
CA LYS A 248 -7.76 -17.78 -14.04
C LYS A 248 -8.18 -18.20 -12.64
N LYS A 249 -7.23 -18.25 -11.72
CA LYS A 249 -7.56 -18.47 -10.31
C LYS A 249 -8.37 -17.30 -9.75
N GLY A 250 -9.32 -17.64 -8.87
CA GLY A 250 -10.08 -16.64 -8.14
C GLY A 250 -9.21 -15.83 -7.19
N VAL A 251 -9.77 -14.73 -6.72
CA VAL A 251 -9.15 -13.88 -5.69
C VAL A 251 -10.17 -13.72 -4.57
N ALA A 252 -9.73 -13.82 -3.32
CA ALA A 252 -10.61 -13.60 -2.20
C ALA A 252 -11.00 -12.11 -2.09
N LYS A 253 -12.15 -11.84 -1.47
CA LYS A 253 -12.60 -10.46 -1.26
C LYS A 253 -11.58 -9.68 -0.42
N GLU A 254 -11.36 -8.41 -0.74
CA GLU A 254 -10.39 -7.54 -0.05
C GLU A 254 -10.55 -7.58 1.48
N ASN A 255 -11.81 -7.53 1.95
CA ASN A 255 -12.11 -7.53 3.37
C ASN A 255 -11.67 -8.83 4.10
N HIS A 256 -11.61 -9.96 3.42
CA HIS A 256 -11.11 -11.22 4.00
C HIS A 256 -9.60 -11.13 4.28
N TYR A 257 -8.83 -10.55 3.36
CA TYR A 257 -7.41 -10.27 3.58
C TYR A 257 -7.20 -9.27 4.71
N LEU A 258 -8.02 -8.22 4.78
CA LEU A 258 -7.94 -7.23 5.84
C LEU A 258 -8.26 -7.82 7.21
N LEU A 259 -9.27 -8.70 7.31
CA LEU A 259 -9.56 -9.42 8.55
C LEU A 259 -8.38 -10.34 8.95
N LYS A 260 -7.81 -11.08 8.00
CA LYS A 260 -6.63 -11.91 8.26
C LYS A 260 -5.44 -11.09 8.77
N MET A 261 -5.21 -9.92 8.20
CA MET A 261 -4.15 -9.01 8.67
C MET A 261 -4.41 -8.50 10.09
N ALA A 262 -5.65 -8.11 10.39
CA ALA A 262 -6.04 -7.69 11.74
C ALA A 262 -5.80 -8.79 12.77
N LEU A 263 -6.18 -10.02 12.44
CA LEU A 263 -5.94 -11.20 13.28
C LEU A 263 -4.44 -11.47 13.52
N PHE A 264 -3.60 -11.31 12.50
CA PHE A 264 -2.16 -11.45 12.66
C PHE A 264 -1.59 -10.38 13.58
N SER A 265 -2.11 -9.16 13.55
CA SER A 265 -1.73 -8.11 14.48
C SER A 265 -2.12 -8.45 15.93
N GLU A 266 -3.34 -8.93 16.18
CA GLU A 266 -3.78 -9.36 17.53
C GLU A 266 -2.90 -10.53 18.05
N LEU A 267 -2.49 -11.41 17.17
CA LEU A 267 -1.60 -12.53 17.49
C LEU A 267 -0.10 -12.13 17.54
N LYS A 268 0.24 -10.84 17.35
CA LYS A 268 1.61 -10.31 17.31
C LYS A 268 2.47 -10.94 16.21
N ARG A 269 1.86 -11.26 15.09
CA ARG A 269 2.47 -11.83 13.89
C ARG A 269 2.63 -10.79 12.77
N ASP A 270 3.10 -9.60 13.14
CA ASP A 270 3.11 -8.41 12.25
C ASP A 270 3.91 -8.59 10.95
N LEU A 271 4.88 -9.49 10.91
CA LEU A 271 5.66 -9.76 9.70
C LEU A 271 5.02 -10.80 8.77
N ASP A 272 4.01 -11.53 9.25
CA ASP A 272 3.33 -12.55 8.45
C ASP A 272 2.27 -11.94 7.50
N VAL A 273 2.02 -10.63 7.62
CA VAL A 273 1.14 -9.88 6.73
C VAL A 273 1.79 -9.57 5.36
N LEU A 274 3.11 -9.77 5.21
CA LEU A 274 3.81 -9.43 3.97
C LEU A 274 3.23 -10.12 2.73
N PRO A 275 3.01 -11.47 2.72
CA PRO A 275 2.38 -12.12 1.57
C PRO A 275 0.97 -11.62 1.26
N ILE A 276 0.25 -11.17 2.30
CA ILE A 276 -1.10 -10.63 2.11
C ILE A 276 -1.02 -9.29 1.37
N TYR A 277 -0.06 -8.42 1.72
CA TYR A 277 0.15 -7.18 0.98
C TYR A 277 0.59 -7.42 -0.46
N GLU A 278 1.40 -8.45 -0.73
CA GLU A 278 1.78 -8.83 -2.10
C GLU A 278 0.54 -9.17 -2.95
N VAL A 279 -0.43 -9.90 -2.39
CA VAL A 279 -1.73 -10.18 -3.04
C VAL A 279 -2.57 -8.90 -3.18
N LEU A 280 -2.64 -8.07 -2.14
CA LEU A 280 -3.44 -6.86 -2.14
C LEU A 280 -2.97 -5.83 -3.19
N VAL A 281 -1.66 -5.65 -3.37
CA VAL A 281 -1.16 -4.73 -4.40
C VAL A 281 -1.39 -5.23 -5.81
N GLN A 282 -1.44 -6.54 -6.00
CA GLN A 282 -1.68 -7.17 -7.29
C GLN A 282 -3.16 -7.06 -7.74
N HIS A 283 -4.10 -7.24 -6.79
CA HIS A 283 -5.52 -7.37 -7.12
C HIS A 283 -6.36 -6.17 -6.67
N TYR A 284 -5.88 -5.41 -5.69
CA TYR A 284 -6.54 -4.24 -5.10
C TYR A 284 -5.56 -3.07 -4.98
N PRO A 285 -4.96 -2.57 -6.08
CA PRO A 285 -3.86 -1.62 -6.06
C PRO A 285 -4.28 -0.29 -5.44
N LYS A 286 -3.98 -0.13 -4.16
CA LYS A 286 -4.21 1.10 -3.39
C LYS A 286 -2.89 1.61 -2.84
N LYS A 287 -2.69 2.94 -2.84
CA LYS A 287 -1.50 3.60 -2.30
C LYS A 287 -1.07 3.05 -0.93
N GLN A 288 -2.04 2.86 -0.03
CA GLN A 288 -1.76 2.39 1.32
C GLN A 288 -1.09 1.01 1.33
N TYR A 289 -1.48 0.10 0.44
CA TYR A 289 -0.89 -1.25 0.39
C TYR A 289 0.53 -1.21 -0.15
N TRP A 290 0.80 -0.44 -1.20
CA TRP A 290 2.15 -0.25 -1.73
C TRP A 290 3.10 0.36 -0.69
N THR A 291 2.64 1.40 0.04
CA THR A 291 3.48 2.05 1.05
C THR A 291 3.75 1.17 2.26
N GLN A 292 2.78 0.35 2.68
CA GLN A 292 2.97 -0.62 3.76
C GLN A 292 3.89 -1.77 3.32
N LEU A 293 3.68 -2.31 2.12
CA LEU A 293 4.54 -3.34 1.55
C LEU A 293 6.00 -2.88 1.49
N SER A 294 6.23 -1.67 0.97
CA SER A 294 7.58 -1.07 0.98
C SER A 294 8.16 -0.96 2.39
N GLY A 295 7.35 -0.54 3.38
CA GLY A 295 7.77 -0.49 4.77
C GLY A 295 8.18 -1.85 5.34
N LEU A 296 7.40 -2.89 5.06
CA LEU A 296 7.69 -4.27 5.49
C LEU A 296 8.95 -4.84 4.83
N TYR A 297 9.15 -4.59 3.54
CA TYR A 297 10.39 -4.97 2.87
C TYR A 297 11.62 -4.29 3.50
N GLY A 298 11.49 -3.00 3.87
CA GLY A 298 12.54 -2.30 4.58
C GLY A 298 12.85 -2.90 5.97
N GLN A 299 11.82 -3.31 6.72
CA GLN A 299 11.99 -4.00 8.01
C GLN A 299 12.66 -5.37 7.88
N LYS A 300 12.44 -6.06 6.75
CA LYS A 300 13.05 -7.37 6.45
C LYS A 300 14.40 -7.26 5.75
N ASP A 301 14.99 -6.07 5.69
CA ASP A 301 16.27 -5.80 5.00
C ASP A 301 16.27 -6.26 3.54
N ARG A 302 15.18 -5.98 2.83
CA ARG A 302 14.97 -6.24 1.40
C ARG A 302 14.84 -4.91 0.62
N PRO A 303 15.93 -4.12 0.52
CA PRO A 303 15.84 -2.75 -0.02
C PRO A 303 15.53 -2.69 -1.52
N MET A 304 15.83 -3.74 -2.28
CA MET A 304 15.48 -3.81 -3.71
C MET A 304 13.98 -3.97 -3.90
N ASP A 305 13.34 -4.85 -3.13
CA ASP A 305 11.89 -5.03 -3.16
C ASP A 305 11.17 -3.81 -2.59
N GLN A 306 11.77 -3.17 -1.56
CA GLN A 306 11.29 -1.89 -1.04
C GLN A 306 11.26 -0.81 -2.13
N MET A 307 12.32 -0.72 -2.93
CA MET A 307 12.39 0.20 -4.07
C MET A 307 11.32 -0.14 -5.10
N GLY A 308 11.20 -1.42 -5.49
CA GLY A 308 10.22 -1.87 -6.49
C GLY A 308 8.78 -1.54 -6.10
N ALA A 309 8.42 -1.74 -4.82
CA ALA A 309 7.08 -1.40 -4.33
C ALA A 309 6.79 0.11 -4.39
N LEU A 310 7.78 0.97 -4.04
CA LEU A 310 7.62 2.43 -4.17
C LEU A 310 7.64 2.88 -5.63
N GLU A 311 8.40 2.22 -6.48
CA GLU A 311 8.49 2.52 -7.91
C GLU A 311 7.16 2.21 -8.61
N ALA A 312 6.56 1.05 -8.33
CA ALA A 312 5.23 0.71 -8.84
C ALA A 312 4.18 1.76 -8.40
N ALA A 313 4.19 2.13 -7.11
CA ALA A 313 3.30 3.19 -6.63
C ALA A 313 3.56 4.56 -7.29
N TYR A 314 4.80 4.87 -7.65
CA TYR A 314 5.16 6.09 -8.37
C TYR A 314 4.66 6.06 -9.82
N ASP A 315 4.87 4.95 -10.52
CA ASP A 315 4.45 4.77 -11.92
C ASP A 315 2.92 4.83 -12.06
N ASP A 316 2.17 4.34 -11.06
CA ASP A 316 0.71 4.47 -10.96
C ASP A 316 0.27 5.87 -10.51
N GLY A 317 1.18 6.82 -10.27
CA GLY A 317 0.85 8.18 -9.85
C GLY A 317 0.31 8.30 -8.41
N LEU A 318 0.46 7.27 -7.57
CA LEU A 318 -0.11 7.20 -6.23
C LEU A 318 0.68 7.98 -5.16
N LEU A 319 1.95 8.37 -5.44
CA LEU A 319 2.77 9.08 -4.46
C LEU A 319 2.35 10.54 -4.35
N ASP A 320 2.08 11.02 -3.12
CA ASP A 320 1.65 12.39 -2.82
C ASP A 320 2.36 13.03 -1.62
N LYS A 321 3.35 12.33 -1.00
CA LYS A 321 4.07 12.84 0.18
C LYS A 321 5.57 12.98 -0.09
N GLN A 322 6.17 14.08 0.40
CA GLN A 322 7.60 14.34 0.28
C GLN A 322 8.46 13.14 0.68
N ARG A 323 8.11 12.46 1.78
CA ARG A 323 8.87 11.31 2.29
C ARG A 323 8.92 10.14 1.29
N GLU A 324 7.86 9.95 0.52
CA GLU A 324 7.74 8.85 -0.44
C GLU A 324 8.66 9.09 -1.65
N PHE A 325 8.60 10.29 -2.25
CA PHE A 325 9.50 10.71 -3.32
C PHE A 325 10.96 10.67 -2.89
N THR A 326 11.26 11.19 -1.67
CA THR A 326 12.64 11.19 -1.16
C THR A 326 13.15 9.78 -0.86
N ALA A 327 12.30 8.89 -0.34
CA ALA A 327 12.67 7.50 -0.10
C ALA A 327 12.95 6.75 -1.41
N LEU A 328 12.06 6.85 -2.40
CA LEU A 328 12.26 6.21 -3.69
C LEU A 328 13.51 6.72 -4.39
N SER A 329 13.70 8.05 -4.46
CA SER A 329 14.87 8.63 -5.10
C SER A 329 16.18 8.25 -4.38
N GLN A 330 16.17 8.13 -3.07
CA GLN A 330 17.34 7.67 -2.29
C GLN A 330 17.66 6.20 -2.57
N LEU A 331 16.65 5.33 -2.65
CA LEU A 331 16.83 3.92 -3.00
C LEU A 331 17.35 3.78 -4.43
N LEU A 332 16.75 4.46 -5.40
CA LEU A 332 17.24 4.48 -6.78
C LEU A 332 18.70 4.94 -6.90
N PHE A 333 19.09 5.95 -6.13
CA PHE A 333 20.47 6.41 -6.09
C PHE A 333 21.39 5.36 -5.46
N MET A 334 20.96 4.70 -4.41
CA MET A 334 21.71 3.62 -3.74
C MET A 334 21.95 2.43 -4.69
N PHE A 335 20.99 2.15 -5.57
CA PHE A 335 21.10 1.12 -6.62
C PHE A 335 21.65 1.63 -7.95
N GLU A 336 22.48 2.66 -7.88
CA GLU A 336 23.27 3.20 -9.02
C GLU A 336 22.40 3.68 -10.21
N ASN A 337 21.19 4.14 -9.95
CA ASN A 337 20.31 4.76 -10.93
C ASN A 337 20.11 6.26 -10.66
N PRO A 338 21.18 7.10 -10.76
CA PRO A 338 21.12 8.50 -10.37
C PRO A 338 20.18 9.33 -11.26
N ARG A 339 20.03 8.97 -12.53
CA ARG A 339 19.16 9.69 -13.45
C ARG A 339 17.69 9.50 -13.10
N LYS A 340 17.26 8.26 -12.81
CA LYS A 340 15.88 7.99 -12.38
C LYS A 340 15.61 8.61 -11.01
N ALA A 341 16.58 8.53 -10.08
CA ALA A 341 16.50 9.20 -8.78
C ALA A 341 16.27 10.71 -8.92
N ALA A 342 17.00 11.36 -9.82
CA ALA A 342 16.84 12.78 -10.11
C ALA A 342 15.47 13.10 -10.70
N ASN A 343 15.01 12.30 -11.67
CA ASN A 343 13.69 12.48 -12.29
C ASN A 343 12.56 12.39 -11.28
N VAL A 344 12.55 11.36 -10.42
CA VAL A 344 11.55 11.17 -9.35
C VAL A 344 11.54 12.37 -8.40
N LEU A 345 12.73 12.80 -7.96
CA LEU A 345 12.82 13.93 -7.02
C LEU A 345 12.39 15.25 -7.70
N GLN A 346 12.76 15.45 -8.97
CA GLN A 346 12.35 16.60 -9.77
C GLN A 346 10.83 16.65 -9.97
N ASP A 347 10.20 15.49 -10.24
CA ASP A 347 8.75 15.41 -10.37
C ASP A 347 8.05 15.82 -9.07
N GLY A 348 8.56 15.39 -7.92
CA GLY A 348 8.05 15.81 -6.62
C GLY A 348 8.17 17.34 -6.39
N PHE A 349 9.21 18.00 -6.89
CA PHE A 349 9.32 19.47 -6.89
C PHE A 349 8.30 20.11 -7.84
N ASN A 350 8.16 19.58 -9.06
CA ASN A 350 7.21 20.09 -10.06
C ASN A 350 5.76 20.02 -9.56
N LYS A 351 5.40 18.93 -8.90
CA LYS A 351 4.10 18.71 -8.23
C LYS A 351 3.93 19.53 -6.94
N LYS A 352 4.96 20.28 -6.53
CA LYS A 352 4.99 21.06 -5.26
C LYS A 352 4.78 20.20 -3.99
N VAL A 353 5.03 18.92 -4.08
CA VAL A 353 4.99 17.98 -2.94
C VAL A 353 6.25 18.09 -2.10
N ILE A 354 7.40 18.39 -2.73
CA ILE A 354 8.69 18.54 -2.07
C ILE A 354 9.00 20.00 -1.84
N LYS A 355 9.37 20.35 -0.61
CA LYS A 355 9.80 21.71 -0.24
C LYS A 355 11.24 21.95 -0.68
N GLU A 356 11.52 23.18 -1.12
CA GLU A 356 12.87 23.64 -1.42
C GLU A 356 13.68 23.91 -0.13
N GLU A 357 14.20 22.84 0.45
CA GLU A 357 15.08 22.88 1.61
C GLU A 357 16.51 22.52 1.20
N GLU A 358 17.52 22.91 1.99
CA GLU A 358 18.93 22.60 1.70
C GLU A 358 19.12 21.10 1.38
N LYS A 359 18.53 20.22 2.20
CA LYS A 359 18.67 18.77 2.07
C LYS A 359 18.10 18.22 0.75
N THR A 360 16.90 18.65 0.38
CA THR A 360 16.20 18.15 -0.83
C THR A 360 16.84 18.71 -2.10
N LEU A 361 17.20 19.99 -2.10
CA LEU A 361 17.92 20.64 -3.21
C LEU A 361 19.31 20.03 -3.41
N LYS A 362 20.04 19.77 -2.33
CA LYS A 362 21.33 19.09 -2.37
C LYS A 362 21.21 17.70 -2.98
N ALA A 363 20.23 16.90 -2.53
CA ALA A 363 20.02 15.56 -3.06
C ALA A 363 19.76 15.58 -4.57
N LEU A 364 18.86 16.46 -5.04
CA LEU A 364 18.56 16.60 -6.47
C LEU A 364 19.79 17.02 -7.28
N ALA A 365 20.56 18.01 -6.77
CA ALA A 365 21.79 18.42 -7.39
C ALA A 365 22.82 17.30 -7.48
N GLN A 366 22.96 16.50 -6.43
CA GLN A 366 23.87 15.35 -6.39
C GLN A 366 23.45 14.26 -7.38
N TYR A 367 22.15 13.98 -7.51
CA TYR A 367 21.64 12.96 -8.44
C TYR A 367 21.88 13.40 -9.91
N TRP A 368 21.59 14.66 -10.26
CA TRP A 368 21.91 15.21 -11.58
C TRP A 368 23.40 15.22 -11.84
N HIS A 369 24.22 15.59 -10.87
CA HIS A 369 25.69 15.57 -11.00
C HIS A 369 26.20 14.13 -11.23
N ALA A 370 25.74 13.16 -10.46
CA ALA A 370 26.13 11.75 -10.62
C ALA A 370 25.69 11.18 -11.97
N SER A 371 24.57 11.66 -12.53
CA SER A 371 24.11 11.29 -13.87
C SER A 371 24.82 12.03 -15.00
N LYS A 372 25.84 12.88 -14.69
CA LYS A 372 26.60 13.74 -15.62
C LYS A 372 25.77 14.85 -16.27
N GLU A 373 24.59 15.14 -15.76
CA GLU A 373 23.73 16.23 -16.24
C GLU A 373 24.08 17.54 -15.50
N LEU A 374 25.31 18.04 -15.72
CA LEU A 374 25.89 19.16 -14.96
C LEU A 374 25.05 20.44 -15.07
N SER A 375 24.54 20.74 -16.26
CA SER A 375 23.67 21.91 -16.49
C SER A 375 22.38 21.86 -15.66
N LYS A 376 21.84 20.64 -15.41
CA LYS A 376 20.67 20.44 -14.56
C LYS A 376 21.03 20.51 -13.08
N ALA A 377 22.23 20.04 -12.69
CA ALA A 377 22.70 20.09 -11.30
C ALA A 377 22.96 21.53 -10.80
N LYS A 378 23.48 22.38 -11.68
CA LYS A 378 23.93 23.76 -11.40
C LYS A 378 22.92 24.62 -10.61
N PRO A 379 21.66 24.80 -11.08
CA PRO A 379 20.71 25.65 -10.39
C PRO A 379 20.37 25.14 -8.98
N TYR A 380 20.32 23.83 -8.76
CA TYR A 380 20.00 23.22 -7.45
C TYR A 380 21.18 23.36 -6.48
N TYR A 381 22.41 23.15 -6.90
CA TYR A 381 23.57 23.47 -6.06
C TYR A 381 23.61 24.95 -5.69
N LYS A 382 23.34 25.86 -6.62
CA LYS A 382 23.30 27.29 -6.36
C LYS A 382 22.25 27.66 -5.30
N LYS A 383 21.05 27.08 -5.40
CA LYS A 383 19.98 27.27 -4.39
C LYS A 383 20.39 26.67 -3.03
N ALA A 384 20.85 25.42 -3.03
CA ALA A 384 21.24 24.72 -1.79
C ALA A 384 22.41 25.42 -1.08
N ALA A 385 23.43 25.89 -1.80
CA ALA A 385 24.58 26.58 -1.23
C ALA A 385 24.22 27.92 -0.57
N LYS A 386 23.21 28.61 -1.08
CA LYS A 386 22.68 29.84 -0.44
C LYS A 386 22.03 29.55 0.91
N LEU A 387 21.32 28.44 1.04
CA LEU A 387 20.64 28.03 2.26
C LEU A 387 21.59 27.41 3.29
N SER A 388 22.68 26.77 2.83
CA SER A 388 23.62 26.08 3.69
C SER A 388 24.42 27.05 4.56
N LYS A 389 24.72 26.61 5.78
CA LYS A 389 25.65 27.31 6.70
C LYS A 389 27.11 26.92 6.46
N GLU A 390 27.38 25.97 5.58
CA GLU A 390 28.70 25.40 5.30
C GLU A 390 29.13 25.70 3.85
N GLY A 391 30.42 25.75 3.62
CA GLY A 391 30.99 26.05 2.29
C GLY A 391 30.95 24.90 1.28
N GLU A 392 30.73 23.67 1.76
CA GLU A 392 30.84 22.44 0.94
C GLU A 392 30.02 22.47 -0.36
N LEU A 393 28.79 23.01 -0.30
CA LEU A 393 27.90 23.07 -1.46
C LEU A 393 28.39 24.09 -2.52
N TYR A 394 29.14 25.12 -2.11
CA TYR A 394 29.80 26.02 -3.04
C TYR A 394 30.99 25.33 -3.74
N ILE A 395 31.68 24.40 -3.06
CA ILE A 395 32.74 23.61 -3.69
C ILE A 395 32.12 22.69 -4.78
N PHE A 396 31.01 22.01 -4.49
CA PHE A 396 30.31 21.23 -5.52
C PHE A 396 29.78 22.10 -6.66
N LEU A 397 29.29 23.29 -6.38
CA LEU A 397 28.88 24.24 -7.42
C LEU A 397 30.08 24.62 -8.29
N GLY A 398 31.25 24.91 -7.68
CA GLY A 398 32.49 25.17 -8.41
C GLY A 398 32.94 24.01 -9.29
N GLN A 399 32.82 22.78 -8.81
CA GLN A 399 33.10 21.58 -9.61
C GLN A 399 32.17 21.49 -10.83
N VAL A 400 30.88 21.80 -10.65
CA VAL A 400 29.92 21.80 -11.76
C VAL A 400 30.24 22.88 -12.78
N HIS A 401 30.55 24.12 -12.35
CA HIS A 401 30.97 25.19 -13.23
C HIS A 401 32.26 24.83 -13.99
N PHE A 402 33.24 24.25 -13.27
CA PHE A 402 34.48 23.77 -13.90
C PHE A 402 34.25 22.71 -14.97
N GLY A 403 33.36 21.74 -14.68
CA GLY A 403 32.98 20.71 -15.67
C GLY A 403 32.15 21.23 -16.85
N LEU A 404 31.70 22.47 -16.81
CA LEU A 404 31.00 23.18 -17.88
C LEU A 404 31.89 24.24 -18.57
N ASP A 405 33.21 24.26 -18.27
CA ASP A 405 34.18 25.23 -18.75
C ASP A 405 33.86 26.70 -18.39
N GLU A 406 33.03 26.89 -17.36
CA GLU A 406 32.62 28.20 -16.81
C GLU A 406 33.64 28.64 -15.72
N PHE A 407 34.91 28.84 -16.11
CA PHE A 407 36.06 29.00 -15.18
C PHE A 407 35.93 30.18 -14.24
N SER A 408 35.39 31.31 -14.71
CA SER A 408 35.17 32.49 -13.86
C SER A 408 34.18 32.20 -12.73
N ASP A 409 33.03 31.61 -13.08
CA ASP A 409 32.00 31.24 -12.08
C ASP A 409 32.49 30.13 -11.15
N ALA A 410 33.27 29.18 -11.67
CA ALA A 410 33.91 28.12 -10.88
C ALA A 410 34.83 28.70 -9.83
N ARG A 411 35.72 29.66 -10.21
CA ARG A 411 36.63 30.36 -9.30
C ARG A 411 35.85 31.07 -8.19
N GLU A 412 34.80 31.82 -8.52
CA GLU A 412 34.00 32.54 -7.55
C GLU A 412 33.30 31.59 -6.57
N ALA A 413 32.72 30.53 -7.08
CA ALA A 413 32.05 29.52 -6.23
C ALA A 413 33.06 28.89 -5.25
N ILE A 414 34.25 28.48 -5.70
CA ILE A 414 35.25 27.89 -4.81
C ILE A 414 35.72 28.90 -3.74
N LYS A 415 35.99 30.16 -4.13
CA LYS A 415 36.37 31.21 -3.19
C LYS A 415 35.28 31.45 -2.13
N LEU A 416 34.00 31.46 -2.50
CA LEU A 416 32.89 31.55 -1.57
C LEU A 416 32.84 30.37 -0.61
N GLY A 417 33.07 29.15 -1.14
CA GLY A 417 33.13 27.93 -0.31
C GLY A 417 34.24 27.97 0.71
N LEU A 418 35.47 28.34 0.31
CA LEU A 418 36.60 28.50 1.19
C LEU A 418 36.35 29.58 2.25
N LYS A 419 35.83 30.74 1.86
CA LYS A 419 35.48 31.83 2.77
C LYS A 419 34.43 31.41 3.82
N LYS A 420 33.44 30.62 3.42
CA LYS A 420 32.38 30.14 4.30
C LYS A 420 32.89 29.03 5.25
N GLY A 421 33.88 28.29 4.85
CA GLY A 421 34.58 27.28 5.66
C GLY A 421 33.76 26.04 5.96
N LYS A 422 34.15 25.31 6.99
CA LYS A 422 33.58 23.99 7.40
C LYS A 422 33.58 22.98 6.27
N LEU A 423 34.67 22.92 5.50
CA LEU A 423 34.86 22.01 4.40
C LEU A 423 35.34 20.64 4.91
N LYS A 424 34.84 19.57 4.31
CA LYS A 424 35.33 18.20 4.58
C LYS A 424 36.71 17.97 3.98
N ASP A 425 36.99 18.60 2.86
CA ASP A 425 38.26 18.55 2.16
C ASP A 425 38.68 19.94 1.66
N GLU A 426 39.24 20.71 2.58
CA GLU A 426 39.72 22.08 2.28
C GLU A 426 40.95 22.05 1.40
N ALA A 427 41.85 21.06 1.58
CA ALA A 427 43.02 20.88 0.71
C ALA A 427 42.59 20.58 -0.72
N GLY A 428 41.57 19.72 -0.91
CA GLY A 428 40.99 19.45 -2.23
C GLY A 428 40.33 20.68 -2.87
N ALA A 429 39.73 21.56 -2.07
CA ALA A 429 39.17 22.82 -2.57
C ALA A 429 40.25 23.78 -3.09
N HIS A 430 41.40 23.91 -2.41
CA HIS A 430 42.55 24.69 -2.91
C HIS A 430 43.17 24.07 -4.16
N MET A 431 43.26 22.72 -4.24
CA MET A 431 43.69 22.02 -5.43
C MET A 431 42.82 22.37 -6.63
N LEU A 432 41.51 22.29 -6.48
CA LEU A 432 40.54 22.61 -7.52
C LEU A 432 40.63 24.08 -7.93
N LEU A 433 40.81 24.99 -6.97
CA LEU A 433 41.00 26.41 -7.26
C LEU A 433 42.25 26.62 -8.11
N GLY A 434 43.36 25.96 -7.77
CA GLY A 434 44.59 26.02 -8.57
C GLY A 434 44.39 25.53 -10.01
N GLN A 435 43.66 24.42 -10.19
CA GLN A 435 43.34 23.92 -11.52
C GLN A 435 42.47 24.88 -12.34
N ILE A 436 41.45 25.48 -11.71
CA ILE A 436 40.58 26.49 -12.34
C ILE A 436 41.39 27.72 -12.77
N LEU A 437 42.31 28.18 -11.93
CA LEU A 437 43.16 29.34 -12.22
C LEU A 437 44.17 29.00 -13.33
N PHE A 438 44.67 27.78 -13.37
CA PHE A 438 45.52 27.28 -14.45
C PHE A 438 44.82 27.33 -15.82
N GLU A 439 43.59 26.77 -15.89
CA GLU A 439 42.80 26.83 -17.14
C GLU A 439 42.47 28.26 -17.57
N ASN A 440 42.36 29.18 -16.61
CA ASN A 440 42.13 30.61 -16.85
C ASN A 440 43.46 31.37 -17.15
N GLN A 441 44.60 30.67 -17.23
CA GLN A 441 45.94 31.25 -17.47
C GLN A 441 46.38 32.27 -16.39
N GLU A 442 45.86 32.12 -15.17
CA GLU A 442 46.27 32.91 -14.00
C GLU A 442 47.39 32.19 -13.23
N TRP A 443 48.58 32.08 -13.86
CA TRP A 443 49.66 31.16 -13.43
C TRP A 443 50.12 31.39 -12.00
N ASP A 444 50.48 32.61 -11.62
CA ASP A 444 50.92 32.97 -10.26
C ASP A 444 49.87 32.59 -9.23
N SER A 445 48.56 32.91 -9.48
CA SER A 445 47.45 32.61 -8.59
C SER A 445 47.21 31.11 -8.48
N ALA A 446 47.43 30.35 -9.56
CA ALA A 446 47.33 28.90 -9.57
C ALA A 446 48.41 28.26 -8.70
N ILE A 447 49.69 28.69 -8.85
CA ILE A 447 50.81 28.23 -8.04
C ILE A 447 50.57 28.53 -6.56
N LEU A 448 50.06 29.71 -6.25
CA LEU A 448 49.72 30.07 -4.86
C LEU A 448 48.66 29.13 -4.30
N SER A 449 47.59 28.87 -5.04
CA SER A 449 46.52 27.97 -4.59
C SER A 449 47.02 26.53 -4.42
N PHE A 450 47.95 26.04 -5.23
CA PHE A 450 48.58 24.72 -5.05
C PHE A 450 49.47 24.69 -3.79
N ARG A 451 50.17 25.77 -3.45
CA ARG A 451 50.94 25.91 -2.22
C ARG A 451 50.03 25.88 -1.01
N GLU A 452 48.91 26.64 -1.02
CA GLU A 452 47.88 26.60 0.01
C GLU A 452 47.32 25.17 0.23
N CYS A 453 47.12 24.38 -0.89
CA CYS A 453 46.73 22.97 -0.79
C CYS A 453 47.72 22.16 0.04
N ILE A 454 49.04 22.37 -0.16
CA ILE A 454 50.12 21.67 0.57
C ILE A 454 50.01 22.01 2.09
N ASP A 455 49.89 23.31 2.40
CA ASP A 455 49.87 23.81 3.78
C ASP A 455 48.61 23.38 4.53
N VAL A 456 47.48 23.43 3.85
CA VAL A 456 46.20 22.97 4.41
C VAL A 456 46.20 21.45 4.60
N ALA A 457 46.74 20.68 3.65
CA ALA A 457 46.85 19.23 3.80
C ALA A 457 47.71 18.82 5.02
N GLU A 458 48.78 19.59 5.32
CA GLU A 458 49.58 19.38 6.52
C GLU A 458 48.75 19.49 7.80
N LYS A 459 47.90 20.49 7.88
CA LYS A 459 47.04 20.75 9.05
C LYS A 459 45.82 19.82 9.11
N GLN A 460 45.12 19.66 7.98
CA GLN A 460 43.84 18.90 7.87
C GLN A 460 44.03 17.43 8.14
N TYR A 461 45.11 16.83 7.61
CA TYR A 461 45.40 15.41 7.74
C TYR A 461 46.38 15.10 8.91
N SER A 462 46.71 16.10 9.76
CA SER A 462 47.51 15.88 10.97
C SER A 462 46.75 15.02 11.98
N VAL A 463 47.42 13.99 12.52
CA VAL A 463 46.78 12.96 13.35
C VAL A 463 47.07 13.18 14.81
N LYS A 464 46.16 13.73 15.56
CA LYS A 464 46.34 13.91 17.02
C LYS A 464 45.67 12.88 17.95
N LYS A 465 44.90 11.90 17.52
CA LYS A 465 44.30 10.83 18.40
C LYS A 465 43.44 9.82 17.61
N LYS A 466 44.02 8.98 16.77
CA LYS A 466 43.24 7.96 16.00
C LYS A 466 43.92 6.57 16.12
N LYS A 467 43.16 5.49 15.84
CA LYS A 467 43.67 4.11 15.73
C LYS A 467 44.72 4.04 14.61
N GLN A 468 45.68 3.10 14.68
CA GLN A 468 46.81 3.02 13.72
C GLN A 468 46.35 2.97 12.25
N LYS A 469 45.38 2.13 11.92
CA LYS A 469 44.82 2.03 10.57
C LYS A 469 44.28 3.37 10.01
N ASP A 470 43.69 4.20 10.87
CA ASP A 470 43.18 5.53 10.46
C ASP A 470 44.35 6.52 10.31
N LYS A 471 45.44 6.36 11.05
CA LYS A 471 46.65 7.15 10.92
C LYS A 471 47.30 6.94 9.55
N ASP A 472 47.47 5.68 9.15
CA ASP A 472 48.07 5.32 7.87
C ASP A 472 47.24 5.87 6.70
N LYS A 473 45.93 5.72 6.73
CA LYS A 473 45.03 6.29 5.73
C LYS A 473 45.10 7.81 5.65
N GLN A 474 45.26 8.52 6.78
CA GLN A 474 45.37 9.98 6.77
C GLN A 474 46.74 10.42 6.24
N LYS A 475 47.80 9.71 6.59
CA LYS A 475 49.16 9.95 6.07
C LYS A 475 49.23 9.78 4.55
N ASP A 476 48.56 8.77 4.03
CA ASP A 476 48.47 8.54 2.58
C ASP A 476 47.71 9.65 1.87
N LYS A 477 46.56 10.09 2.44
CA LYS A 477 45.81 11.23 1.91
C LYS A 477 46.63 12.52 1.88
N LYS A 478 47.34 12.82 2.98
CA LYS A 478 48.24 13.96 3.06
C LYS A 478 49.29 13.92 1.93
N LYS A 479 50.05 12.80 1.88
CA LYS A 479 51.09 12.59 0.91
C LYS A 479 50.56 12.75 -0.50
N LYS A 480 49.44 12.12 -0.84
CA LYS A 480 48.79 12.19 -2.16
C LYS A 480 48.43 13.63 -2.54
N ALA A 481 47.80 14.38 -1.64
CA ALA A 481 47.44 15.78 -1.91
C ALA A 481 48.68 16.65 -2.13
N GLN A 482 49.71 16.52 -1.28
CA GLN A 482 50.94 17.30 -1.40
C GLN A 482 51.73 16.94 -2.68
N ASP A 483 51.88 15.67 -3.02
CA ASP A 483 52.57 15.23 -4.22
C ASP A 483 51.86 15.68 -5.52
N GLN A 484 50.54 15.64 -5.52
CA GLN A 484 49.74 16.17 -6.63
C GLN A 484 49.89 17.69 -6.78
N ALA A 485 49.84 18.43 -5.68
CA ALA A 485 50.03 19.87 -5.72
C ALA A 485 51.41 20.27 -6.21
N ARG A 486 52.48 19.60 -5.77
CA ARG A 486 53.85 19.83 -6.26
C ARG A 486 53.95 19.57 -7.77
N LYS A 487 53.36 18.49 -8.27
CA LYS A 487 53.34 18.19 -9.72
C LYS A 487 52.65 19.30 -10.50
N TRP A 488 51.51 19.78 -9.99
CA TRP A 488 50.79 20.88 -10.63
C TRP A 488 51.58 22.19 -10.60
N ILE A 489 52.33 22.49 -9.54
CA ILE A 489 53.21 23.66 -9.46
C ILE A 489 54.25 23.58 -10.58
N THR A 490 55.03 22.49 -10.65
CA THR A 490 56.08 22.31 -11.70
C THR A 490 55.50 22.36 -13.09
N TYR A 491 54.31 21.77 -13.31
CA TYR A 491 53.64 21.81 -14.62
C TYR A 491 53.18 23.22 -14.96
N THR A 492 52.66 23.98 -14.01
CA THR A 492 52.21 25.37 -14.22
C THR A 492 53.38 26.28 -14.55
N GLU A 493 54.50 26.18 -13.82
CA GLU A 493 55.72 26.95 -14.09
C GLU A 493 56.26 26.66 -15.51
N GLY A 494 56.33 25.40 -15.92
CA GLY A 494 56.76 25.03 -17.28
C GLY A 494 55.79 25.48 -18.38
N GLU A 495 54.50 25.49 -18.15
CA GLU A 495 53.50 25.96 -19.11
C GLU A 495 53.53 27.48 -19.27
N GLU A 496 53.72 28.22 -18.18
CA GLU A 496 53.92 29.66 -18.17
C GLU A 496 55.12 30.05 -19.01
N GLU A 497 56.31 29.41 -18.76
CA GLU A 497 57.50 29.63 -19.54
C GLU A 497 57.27 29.32 -21.03
N ARG A 498 56.56 28.23 -21.36
CA ARG A 498 56.23 27.85 -22.72
C ARG A 498 55.37 28.89 -23.43
N VAL A 499 54.34 29.38 -22.76
CA VAL A 499 53.39 30.39 -23.27
C VAL A 499 54.11 31.72 -23.50
N GLU A 500 55.00 32.15 -22.59
CA GLU A 500 55.78 33.36 -22.71
C GLU A 500 56.77 33.26 -23.89
N ALA A 501 57.47 32.13 -24.01
CA ALA A 501 58.37 31.91 -25.13
C ALA A 501 57.64 31.93 -26.48
N LEU A 502 56.41 31.38 -26.56
CA LEU A 502 55.57 31.46 -27.74
C LEU A 502 55.14 32.90 -28.07
N LYS A 503 54.77 33.71 -27.03
CA LYS A 503 54.43 35.14 -27.22
C LYS A 503 55.59 35.92 -27.77
N LEU A 504 56.79 35.72 -27.23
CA LEU A 504 58.01 36.35 -27.72
C LEU A 504 58.31 35.93 -29.16
N LYS A 505 58.16 34.65 -29.47
CA LYS A 505 58.41 34.14 -30.86
C LYS A 505 57.39 34.71 -31.86
N ARG A 506 56.13 34.78 -31.49
CA ARG A 506 55.09 35.42 -32.33
C ARG A 506 55.36 36.90 -32.55
N LYS A 507 55.72 37.65 -31.51
CA LYS A 507 56.12 39.04 -31.62
C LYS A 507 57.32 39.25 -32.55
N ALA A 508 58.32 38.34 -32.48
CA ALA A 508 59.47 38.39 -33.33
C ALA A 508 59.14 38.09 -34.82
N LEU A 509 58.07 37.31 -35.04
CA LEU A 509 57.56 36.95 -36.39
C LEU A 509 56.55 37.94 -36.96
N GLY A 510 56.11 38.94 -36.13
CA GLY A 510 55.12 39.93 -36.52
C GLY A 510 53.69 39.42 -36.59
N ILE A 511 53.37 38.30 -35.86
CA ILE A 511 52.08 37.64 -35.83
C ILE A 511 51.57 37.54 -34.38
#